data_ad4cf997e70e6144853b4747a90d8024
#
_entry.id   ad4cf997e70e6144853b4747a90d8024
#
_cell.length_a   1.000
_cell.length_b   1.000
_cell.length_c   1.000
_cell.angle_alpha   90.00
_cell.angle_beta   90.00
_cell.angle_gamma   90.00
#
_symmetry.space_group_name_H-M   'P 1'
#
loop_
_entity.id
_entity.type
_entity.pdbx_description
1 polymer ?
#
loop_
_entity_poly.entity_id
_entity_poly.type
_entity_poly.pdbx_seq_one_letter_code
_entity_poly.pdbx_strand_id
1 'polypeptide(L)'
;LSREYLTVSNNPLKQYSLLRGLRKKQLGSLFRHTFSKTEKELEHENLNEGDTVYQMLINMENANFNLDTDNYLGFEVSGMRHMELNTLYFLERAAANYIEKTKVAITEEAAKNRIIKNLDSAINFEELYEQVSTSNLYHKKRLMHYLSMILLRKTRNETFYRQIKESVFDTALWNVDIINLAYIYLLDFITYKVKSGDDSYLYERHSVYKKIEHDSFASGNVKIIYTFFRNFILSGINTGDFRWSKYVLEKYIDVIEGKGNTGIKYYFEAMISFHSGDFKSALSSINKLDLKTISMDKFGLFIDIRFLKFKIYFELNYIEESLAMIDSFEHFLKKDTKINRSVKPSYAGFVKYYKKLIRCKIKEDYSDAALIPEKIQKEKVNEKKWLIKKAKEMAGNK
;
A
#
# COMPACT_ATOMS: atom_id res chain seq x y z
N LEU A 1 -47.68 14.16 14.21
CA LEU A 1 -47.03 13.31 13.18
C LEU A 1 -45.97 14.06 12.36
N SER A 2 -46.08 15.39 12.17
CA SER A 2 -45.13 16.12 11.33
C SER A 2 -43.83 16.52 11.99
N ARG A 3 -43.72 16.65 13.32
CA ARG A 3 -42.51 17.07 14.02
C ARG A 3 -41.51 15.95 14.31
N GLU A 4 -41.97 14.73 14.59
CA GLU A 4 -41.08 13.58 14.83
C GLU A 4 -40.39 13.08 13.55
N TYR A 5 -40.99 13.30 12.38
CA TYR A 5 -40.38 12.91 11.09
C TYR A 5 -39.37 13.94 10.55
N LEU A 6 -39.35 15.17 11.06
CA LEU A 6 -38.47 16.24 10.58
C LEU A 6 -37.11 16.31 11.30
N THR A 7 -36.91 15.55 12.38
CA THR A 7 -35.62 15.42 13.07
C THR A 7 -34.86 14.14 12.65
N VAL A 8 -34.94 13.78 11.38
CA VAL A 8 -34.17 12.65 10.86
C VAL A 8 -32.71 13.09 10.74
N SER A 9 -31.89 12.64 11.70
CA SER A 9 -30.43 12.66 11.59
C SER A 9 -30.00 12.10 10.23
N ASN A 10 -28.84 12.53 9.69
CA ASN A 10 -28.22 12.15 8.41
C ASN A 10 -27.93 10.63 8.28
N ASN A 11 -28.96 9.80 8.45
CA ASN A 11 -28.86 8.35 8.27
C ASN A 11 -29.56 7.97 6.95
N PRO A 12 -28.81 7.59 5.89
CA PRO A 12 -29.37 7.28 4.58
C PRO A 12 -30.44 6.20 4.59
N LEU A 13 -30.36 5.21 5.50
CA LEU A 13 -31.36 4.16 5.64
C LEU A 13 -32.70 4.71 6.16
N LYS A 14 -32.65 5.68 7.07
CA LYS A 14 -33.88 6.36 7.54
C LYS A 14 -34.49 7.21 6.44
N GLN A 15 -33.67 7.89 5.64
CA GLN A 15 -34.14 8.69 4.49
C GLN A 15 -34.82 7.80 3.44
N TYR A 16 -34.18 6.64 3.10
CA TYR A 16 -34.83 5.64 2.24
C TYR A 16 -36.19 5.18 2.78
N SER A 17 -36.23 4.80 4.07
CA SER A 17 -37.49 4.35 4.71
C SER A 17 -38.57 5.43 4.72
N LEU A 18 -38.17 6.69 4.91
CA LEU A 18 -39.09 7.83 4.84
C LEU A 18 -39.65 8.01 3.42
N LEU A 19 -38.79 8.04 2.40
CA LEU A 19 -39.22 8.17 1.00
C LEU A 19 -40.18 7.05 0.61
N ARG A 20 -39.87 5.80 0.94
CA ARG A 20 -40.73 4.65 0.72
C ARG A 20 -42.08 4.80 1.42
N GLY A 21 -42.11 5.31 2.64
CA GLY A 21 -43.33 5.57 3.39
C GLY A 21 -44.18 6.68 2.76
N LEU A 22 -43.57 7.77 2.31
CA LEU A 22 -44.25 8.88 1.64
C LEU A 22 -44.85 8.43 0.31
N ARG A 23 -44.15 7.66 -0.50
CA ARG A 23 -44.64 7.08 -1.75
C ARG A 23 -45.87 6.20 -1.50
N LYS A 24 -45.76 5.23 -0.58
CA LYS A 24 -46.85 4.31 -0.25
C LYS A 24 -48.12 5.03 0.28
N LYS A 25 -47.95 6.19 0.93
CA LYS A 25 -49.06 7.03 1.42
C LYS A 25 -49.52 8.04 0.39
N GLN A 26 -49.00 8.01 -0.83
CA GLN A 26 -49.33 8.93 -1.93
C GLN A 26 -49.15 10.43 -1.59
N LEU A 27 -48.16 10.74 -0.72
CA LEU A 27 -47.84 12.11 -0.30
C LEU A 27 -46.85 12.76 -1.28
N GLY A 28 -47.30 13.01 -2.52
CA GLY A 28 -46.44 13.35 -3.66
C GLY A 28 -45.63 14.64 -3.51
N SER A 29 -46.19 15.73 -2.99
CA SER A 29 -45.43 16.98 -2.78
C SER A 29 -44.35 16.82 -1.73
N LEU A 30 -44.64 16.09 -0.65
CA LEU A 30 -43.68 15.84 0.42
C LEU A 30 -42.61 14.86 -0.02
N PHE A 31 -42.96 13.87 -0.84
CA PHE A 31 -41.98 12.97 -1.47
C PHE A 31 -40.97 13.76 -2.30
N ARG A 32 -41.40 14.57 -3.25
CA ARG A 32 -40.52 15.36 -4.13
C ARG A 32 -39.59 16.28 -3.34
N HIS A 33 -40.14 16.99 -2.34
CA HIS A 33 -39.34 17.86 -1.47
C HIS A 33 -38.27 17.06 -0.71
N THR A 34 -38.64 15.93 -0.09
CA THR A 34 -37.73 15.07 0.67
C THR A 34 -36.68 14.45 -0.24
N PHE A 35 -37.06 13.95 -1.41
CA PHE A 35 -36.14 13.38 -2.39
C PHE A 35 -35.10 14.41 -2.84
N SER A 36 -35.51 15.60 -3.27
CA SER A 36 -34.57 16.64 -3.71
C SER A 36 -33.61 17.10 -2.61
N LYS A 37 -34.07 17.14 -1.36
CA LYS A 37 -33.21 17.43 -0.22
C LYS A 37 -32.17 16.30 0.02
N THR A 38 -32.64 15.05 0.06
CA THR A 38 -31.80 13.87 0.27
C THR A 38 -30.77 13.72 -0.85
N GLU A 39 -31.16 13.94 -2.09
CA GLU A 39 -30.30 13.89 -3.24
C GLU A 39 -29.13 14.88 -3.12
N LYS A 40 -29.43 16.15 -2.79
CA LYS A 40 -28.42 17.19 -2.55
C LYS A 40 -27.49 16.87 -1.40
N GLU A 41 -28.02 16.34 -0.30
CA GLU A 41 -27.21 15.91 0.85
C GLU A 41 -26.21 14.80 0.45
N LEU A 42 -26.68 13.81 -0.32
CA LEU A 42 -25.82 12.72 -0.81
C LEU A 42 -24.83 13.14 -1.92
N GLU A 43 -25.09 14.25 -2.63
CA GLU A 43 -24.18 14.81 -3.62
C GLU A 43 -23.01 15.56 -2.99
N HIS A 44 -23.21 16.17 -1.82
CA HIS A 44 -22.23 17.00 -1.14
C HIS A 44 -21.40 16.27 -0.09
N GLU A 45 -21.83 15.10 0.35
CA GLU A 45 -21.08 14.31 1.31
C GLU A 45 -19.98 13.49 0.60
N ASN A 46 -18.79 13.48 1.19
CA ASN A 46 -17.70 12.56 0.81
C ASN A 46 -18.18 11.11 1.05
N LEU A 47 -18.77 10.53 0.02
CA LEU A 47 -19.52 9.29 0.07
C LEU A 47 -18.61 8.11 0.45
N ASN A 48 -19.01 7.39 1.50
CA ASN A 48 -18.41 6.12 1.90
C ASN A 48 -18.87 4.98 0.96
N GLU A 49 -18.16 3.85 1.03
CA GLU A 49 -18.46 2.64 0.23
C GLU A 49 -19.94 2.20 0.32
N GLY A 50 -20.58 2.38 1.48
CA GLY A 50 -22.00 2.11 1.68
C GLY A 50 -22.96 3.09 1.01
N ASP A 51 -22.49 4.29 0.69
CA ASP A 51 -23.36 5.39 0.24
C ASP A 51 -23.82 5.18 -1.21
N THR A 52 -23.03 4.54 -2.06
CA THR A 52 -23.42 4.14 -3.42
C THR A 52 -24.66 3.24 -3.37
N VAL A 53 -24.73 2.30 -2.43
CA VAL A 53 -25.90 1.43 -2.24
C VAL A 53 -27.13 2.22 -1.81
N TYR A 54 -26.97 3.19 -0.90
CA TYR A 54 -28.06 4.05 -0.48
C TYR A 54 -28.56 4.97 -1.61
N GLN A 55 -27.65 5.52 -2.41
CA GLN A 55 -28.03 6.27 -3.61
C GLN A 55 -28.83 5.41 -4.59
N MET A 56 -28.44 4.15 -4.79
CA MET A 56 -29.21 3.20 -5.60
C MET A 56 -30.62 2.98 -5.07
N LEU A 57 -30.77 2.74 -3.77
CA LEU A 57 -32.08 2.53 -3.12
C LEU A 57 -32.98 3.77 -3.21
N ILE A 58 -32.42 4.96 -3.00
CA ILE A 58 -33.14 6.23 -3.08
C ILE A 58 -33.59 6.51 -4.51
N ASN A 59 -32.71 6.28 -5.51
CA ASN A 59 -33.09 6.44 -6.92
C ASN A 59 -34.12 5.40 -7.37
N MET A 60 -34.08 4.19 -6.84
CA MET A 60 -35.11 3.17 -7.09
C MET A 60 -36.48 3.62 -6.55
N GLU A 61 -36.56 4.22 -5.34
CA GLU A 61 -37.82 4.77 -4.83
C GLU A 61 -38.29 5.94 -5.67
N ASN A 62 -37.41 6.77 -6.22
CA ASN A 62 -37.81 7.85 -7.14
C ASN A 62 -38.32 7.30 -8.47
N ALA A 63 -37.72 6.26 -9.02
CA ALA A 63 -38.23 5.59 -10.21
C ALA A 63 -39.66 5.04 -9.95
N ASN A 64 -39.84 4.33 -8.84
CA ASN A 64 -41.16 3.82 -8.46
C ASN A 64 -42.19 4.93 -8.25
N PHE A 65 -41.79 6.04 -7.63
CA PHE A 65 -42.66 7.20 -7.46
C PHE A 65 -43.10 7.81 -8.81
N ASN A 66 -42.18 7.96 -9.75
CA ASN A 66 -42.46 8.46 -11.08
C ASN A 66 -43.41 7.50 -11.85
N LEU A 67 -43.22 6.18 -11.70
CA LEU A 67 -44.15 5.19 -12.26
C LEU A 67 -45.54 5.27 -11.64
N ASP A 68 -45.63 5.37 -10.30
CA ASP A 68 -46.92 5.49 -9.57
C ASP A 68 -47.70 6.81 -9.90
N THR A 69 -47.01 7.80 -10.48
CA THR A 69 -47.58 9.11 -10.85
C THR A 69 -47.65 9.31 -12.36
N ASP A 70 -47.55 8.27 -13.16
CA ASP A 70 -47.58 8.29 -14.63
C ASP A 70 -46.54 9.23 -15.28
N ASN A 71 -45.45 9.53 -14.57
CA ASN A 71 -44.35 10.32 -15.08
C ASN A 71 -43.30 9.40 -15.74
N TYR A 72 -43.59 8.90 -16.92
CA TYR A 72 -42.73 7.93 -17.65
C TYR A 72 -41.36 8.50 -17.98
N LEU A 73 -41.25 9.79 -18.34
CA LEU A 73 -39.96 10.42 -18.57
C LEU A 73 -39.10 10.44 -17.29
N GLY A 74 -39.69 10.79 -16.16
CA GLY A 74 -39.01 10.76 -14.86
C GLY A 74 -38.60 9.34 -14.45
N PHE A 75 -39.41 8.34 -14.80
CA PHE A 75 -39.07 6.92 -14.59
C PHE A 75 -37.84 6.51 -15.39
N GLU A 76 -37.76 6.81 -16.70
CA GLU A 76 -36.65 6.52 -17.57
C GLU A 76 -35.34 7.19 -17.08
N VAL A 77 -35.40 8.48 -16.74
CA VAL A 77 -34.26 9.24 -16.20
C VAL A 77 -33.72 8.60 -14.91
N SER A 78 -34.66 8.27 -13.98
CA SER A 78 -34.28 7.60 -12.72
C SER A 78 -33.73 6.22 -12.95
N GLY A 79 -34.24 5.48 -13.95
CA GLY A 79 -33.75 4.16 -14.38
C GLY A 79 -32.31 4.23 -14.92
N MET A 80 -32.02 5.17 -15.82
CA MET A 80 -30.65 5.40 -16.34
C MET A 80 -29.66 5.72 -15.20
N ARG A 81 -30.05 6.60 -14.26
CA ARG A 81 -29.23 6.94 -13.11
C ARG A 81 -29.00 5.73 -12.19
N HIS A 82 -30.00 4.89 -12.00
CA HIS A 82 -29.87 3.64 -11.25
C HIS A 82 -28.88 2.68 -11.92
N MET A 83 -28.92 2.54 -13.25
CA MET A 83 -27.94 1.72 -13.98
C MET A 83 -26.52 2.27 -13.85
N GLU A 84 -26.33 3.59 -13.90
CA GLU A 84 -25.04 4.24 -13.69
C GLU A 84 -24.48 3.92 -12.29
N LEU A 85 -25.31 4.03 -11.25
CA LEU A 85 -24.93 3.70 -9.87
C LEU A 85 -24.62 2.22 -9.69
N ASN A 86 -25.33 1.31 -10.35
CA ASN A 86 -25.02 -0.12 -10.36
C ASN A 86 -23.64 -0.38 -10.98
N THR A 87 -23.33 0.28 -12.09
CA THR A 87 -22.02 0.19 -12.76
C THR A 87 -20.92 0.73 -11.83
N LEU A 88 -21.16 1.85 -11.17
CA LEU A 88 -20.23 2.43 -10.22
C LEU A 88 -19.95 1.47 -9.05
N TYR A 89 -20.98 0.91 -8.45
CA TYR A 89 -20.85 -0.06 -7.36
C TYR A 89 -20.06 -1.31 -7.80
N PHE A 90 -20.36 -1.82 -9.01
CA PHE A 90 -19.63 -2.93 -9.57
C PHE A 90 -18.13 -2.61 -9.74
N LEU A 91 -17.77 -1.45 -10.29
CA LEU A 91 -16.38 -1.05 -10.52
C LEU A 91 -15.65 -0.82 -9.19
N GLU A 92 -16.31 -0.27 -8.20
CA GLU A 92 -15.80 -0.11 -6.84
C GLU A 92 -15.39 -1.46 -6.22
N ARG A 93 -16.28 -2.45 -6.30
CA ARG A 93 -16.01 -3.81 -5.84
C ARG A 93 -14.96 -4.54 -6.67
N ALA A 94 -14.98 -4.35 -7.97
CA ALA A 94 -13.97 -4.90 -8.85
C ALA A 94 -12.58 -4.34 -8.50
N ALA A 95 -12.43 -3.03 -8.33
CA ALA A 95 -11.17 -2.41 -7.95
C ALA A 95 -10.66 -2.96 -6.61
N ALA A 96 -11.49 -3.04 -5.56
CA ALA A 96 -11.09 -3.63 -4.29
C ALA A 96 -10.60 -5.09 -4.45
N ASN A 97 -11.34 -5.92 -5.18
CA ASN A 97 -11.01 -7.32 -5.41
C ASN A 97 -9.72 -7.53 -6.23
N TYR A 98 -9.41 -6.66 -7.19
CA TYR A 98 -8.16 -6.76 -7.97
C TYR A 98 -6.91 -6.63 -7.11
N ILE A 99 -6.96 -5.88 -6.01
CA ILE A 99 -5.86 -5.76 -5.05
C ILE A 99 -5.76 -6.99 -4.16
N GLU A 100 -6.88 -7.53 -3.67
CA GLU A 100 -6.89 -8.70 -2.79
C GLU A 100 -6.33 -9.96 -3.46
N LYS A 101 -6.63 -10.17 -4.74
CA LYS A 101 -6.08 -11.29 -5.54
C LYS A 101 -4.56 -11.40 -5.50
N THR A 102 -3.84 -10.34 -5.14
CA THR A 102 -2.37 -10.33 -5.13
C THR A 102 -1.75 -10.51 -3.75
N LYS A 103 -2.54 -10.34 -2.69
CA LYS A 103 -2.06 -10.48 -1.30
C LYS A 103 -2.26 -11.89 -0.76
N VAL A 104 -3.26 -12.59 -1.22
CA VAL A 104 -3.52 -13.98 -0.85
C VAL A 104 -2.70 -14.84 -1.79
N ALA A 105 -1.74 -15.60 -1.25
CA ALA A 105 -1.28 -16.81 -1.90
C ALA A 105 -2.55 -17.61 -2.20
N ILE A 106 -2.96 -17.60 -3.46
CA ILE A 106 -4.22 -18.17 -3.93
C ILE A 106 -4.23 -19.60 -3.41
N THR A 107 -5.04 -19.89 -2.41
CA THR A 107 -5.30 -21.28 -2.03
C THR A 107 -5.75 -21.98 -3.30
N GLU A 108 -5.36 -23.24 -3.47
CA GLU A 108 -5.75 -24.05 -4.66
C GLU A 108 -7.24 -23.93 -4.98
N GLU A 109 -8.05 -23.69 -3.98
CA GLU A 109 -9.50 -23.50 -4.04
C GLU A 109 -9.93 -22.17 -4.71
N ALA A 110 -9.25 -21.05 -4.40
CA ALA A 110 -9.49 -19.76 -5.06
C ALA A 110 -9.00 -19.77 -6.52
N ALA A 111 -7.92 -20.52 -6.82
CA ALA A 111 -7.45 -20.73 -8.19
C ALA A 111 -8.43 -21.56 -9.03
N LYS A 112 -9.25 -22.41 -8.39
CA LYS A 112 -10.30 -23.22 -9.06
C LYS A 112 -11.57 -22.44 -9.35
N ASN A 113 -11.74 -21.22 -8.81
CA ASN A 113 -12.95 -20.42 -9.03
C ASN A 113 -12.93 -19.81 -10.46
N ARG A 114 -13.45 -20.61 -11.42
CA ARG A 114 -13.56 -20.22 -12.83
C ARG A 114 -14.37 -18.95 -13.04
N ILE A 115 -15.35 -18.64 -12.18
CA ILE A 115 -16.23 -17.47 -12.33
C ILE A 115 -15.41 -16.18 -12.22
N ILE A 116 -14.51 -16.07 -11.22
CA ILE A 116 -13.68 -14.87 -11.03
C ILE A 116 -12.67 -14.69 -12.18
N LYS A 117 -12.11 -15.80 -12.72
CA LYS A 117 -11.24 -15.76 -13.90
C LYS A 117 -12.01 -15.34 -15.16
N ASN A 118 -13.24 -15.84 -15.32
CA ASN A 118 -14.04 -15.59 -16.50
C ASN A 118 -14.62 -14.16 -16.51
N LEU A 119 -14.92 -13.56 -15.36
CA LEU A 119 -15.32 -12.17 -15.26
C LEU A 119 -14.25 -11.21 -15.83
N ASP A 120 -12.96 -11.50 -15.58
CA ASP A 120 -11.86 -10.70 -16.10
C ASP A 120 -11.76 -10.74 -17.65
N SER A 121 -12.15 -11.86 -18.26
CA SER A 121 -12.14 -12.04 -19.71
C SER A 121 -13.47 -11.65 -20.37
N ALA A 122 -14.56 -11.57 -19.60
CA ALA A 122 -15.88 -11.24 -20.12
C ALA A 122 -16.15 -9.73 -20.19
N ILE A 123 -15.37 -8.90 -19.48
CA ILE A 123 -15.56 -7.45 -19.44
C ILE A 123 -14.40 -6.77 -20.15
N ASN A 124 -14.73 -6.01 -21.19
CA ASN A 124 -13.80 -5.13 -21.89
C ASN A 124 -13.71 -3.79 -21.15
N PHE A 125 -12.82 -3.70 -20.18
CA PHE A 125 -12.65 -2.48 -19.37
C PHE A 125 -12.06 -1.32 -20.18
N GLU A 126 -11.27 -1.59 -21.20
CA GLU A 126 -10.72 -0.59 -22.11
C GLU A 126 -11.84 0.10 -22.90
N GLU A 127 -12.74 -0.66 -23.50
CA GLU A 127 -13.89 -0.12 -24.20
C GLU A 127 -14.84 0.64 -23.28
N LEU A 128 -15.10 0.08 -22.09
CA LEU A 128 -15.92 0.76 -21.09
C LEU A 128 -15.29 2.11 -20.66
N TYR A 129 -13.96 2.15 -20.53
CA TYR A 129 -13.24 3.40 -20.21
C TYR A 129 -13.45 4.45 -21.33
N GLU A 130 -13.33 4.07 -22.60
CA GLU A 130 -13.53 4.98 -23.72
C GLU A 130 -14.98 5.50 -23.75
N GLN A 131 -15.96 4.62 -23.61
CA GLN A 131 -17.38 5.01 -23.56
C GLN A 131 -17.68 5.98 -22.42
N VAL A 132 -17.20 5.70 -21.20
CA VAL A 132 -17.36 6.58 -20.05
C VAL A 132 -16.64 7.92 -20.29
N SER A 133 -15.44 7.90 -20.88
CA SER A 133 -14.64 9.10 -21.12
C SER A 133 -15.33 10.12 -22.06
N THR A 134 -16.12 9.65 -23.00
CA THR A 134 -16.88 10.48 -23.96
C THR A 134 -18.30 10.79 -23.50
N SER A 135 -18.79 10.15 -22.43
CA SER A 135 -20.15 10.30 -21.94
C SER A 135 -20.38 11.57 -21.13
N ASN A 136 -21.65 11.91 -20.92
CA ASN A 136 -22.11 12.97 -19.99
C ASN A 136 -22.69 12.38 -18.71
N LEU A 137 -22.20 11.22 -18.26
CA LEU A 137 -22.65 10.56 -17.06
C LEU A 137 -22.41 11.43 -15.82
N TYR A 138 -23.35 11.39 -14.88
CA TYR A 138 -23.29 12.18 -13.65
C TYR A 138 -22.10 11.78 -12.76
N HIS A 139 -21.86 10.47 -12.63
CA HIS A 139 -20.73 9.92 -11.85
C HIS A 139 -19.47 9.65 -12.68
N LYS A 140 -19.34 10.28 -13.86
CA LYS A 140 -18.22 10.08 -14.79
C LYS A 140 -16.85 10.10 -14.09
N LYS A 141 -16.58 11.08 -13.22
CA LYS A 141 -15.29 11.19 -12.51
C LYS A 141 -15.00 9.95 -11.65
N ARG A 142 -16.00 9.45 -10.91
CA ARG A 142 -15.85 8.25 -10.07
C ARG A 142 -15.67 6.98 -10.91
N LEU A 143 -16.46 6.82 -11.97
CA LEU A 143 -16.34 5.71 -12.91
C LEU A 143 -14.95 5.68 -13.54
N MET A 144 -14.46 6.81 -14.05
CA MET A 144 -13.13 6.94 -14.64
C MET A 144 -12.03 6.61 -13.63
N HIS A 145 -12.19 7.00 -12.37
CA HIS A 145 -11.22 6.72 -11.31
C HIS A 145 -11.07 5.21 -11.06
N TYR A 146 -12.19 4.48 -10.87
CA TYR A 146 -12.13 3.03 -10.66
C TYR A 146 -11.67 2.28 -11.91
N LEU A 147 -12.11 2.69 -13.10
CA LEU A 147 -11.63 2.13 -14.37
C LEU A 147 -10.13 2.32 -14.52
N SER A 148 -9.60 3.52 -14.21
CA SER A 148 -8.15 3.77 -14.24
C SER A 148 -7.39 2.87 -13.28
N MET A 149 -7.90 2.59 -12.07
CA MET A 149 -7.30 1.65 -11.14
C MET A 149 -7.24 0.22 -11.71
N ILE A 150 -8.36 -0.27 -12.23
CA ILE A 150 -8.44 -1.61 -12.82
C ILE A 150 -7.49 -1.73 -14.01
N LEU A 151 -7.51 -0.75 -14.93
CA LEU A 151 -6.66 -0.70 -16.12
C LEU A 151 -5.18 -0.56 -15.78
N LEU A 152 -4.82 0.25 -14.78
CA LEU A 152 -3.45 0.33 -14.28
C LEU A 152 -2.95 -1.05 -13.86
N ARG A 153 -3.78 -1.80 -13.15
CA ARG A 153 -3.42 -3.14 -12.68
C ARG A 153 -3.28 -4.14 -13.83
N LYS A 154 -4.19 -4.10 -14.81
CA LYS A 154 -4.21 -5.03 -15.96
C LYS A 154 -3.09 -4.75 -16.96
N THR A 155 -2.90 -3.49 -17.32
CA THR A 155 -2.04 -3.09 -18.44
C THR A 155 -0.64 -2.60 -18.02
N ARG A 156 -0.47 -2.18 -16.76
CA ARG A 156 0.74 -1.51 -16.29
C ARG A 156 1.08 -0.23 -17.09
N ASN A 157 0.06 0.41 -17.68
CA ASN A 157 0.22 1.62 -18.45
C ASN A 157 0.33 2.84 -17.51
N GLU A 158 1.39 3.61 -17.70
CA GLU A 158 1.73 4.78 -16.87
C GLU A 158 0.72 5.92 -16.99
N THR A 159 -0.05 5.99 -18.09
CA THR A 159 -1.12 6.98 -18.25
C THR A 159 -2.15 6.88 -17.13
N PHE A 160 -2.60 5.66 -16.81
CA PHE A 160 -3.55 5.43 -15.72
C PHE A 160 -2.94 5.74 -14.34
N TYR A 161 -1.64 5.47 -14.17
CA TYR A 161 -0.93 5.87 -12.96
C TYR A 161 -0.99 7.38 -12.72
N ARG A 162 -0.71 8.18 -13.76
CA ARG A 162 -0.76 9.65 -13.67
C ARG A 162 -2.16 10.16 -13.37
N GLN A 163 -3.18 9.61 -14.04
CA GLN A 163 -4.58 9.97 -13.81
C GLN A 163 -5.03 9.70 -12.37
N ILE A 164 -4.70 8.52 -11.82
CA ILE A 164 -5.02 8.18 -10.42
C ILE A 164 -4.28 9.14 -9.48
N LYS A 165 -3.00 9.39 -9.73
CA LYS A 165 -2.20 10.29 -8.91
C LYS A 165 -2.79 11.70 -8.89
N GLU A 166 -3.08 12.27 -10.04
CA GLU A 166 -3.68 13.61 -10.16
C GLU A 166 -5.02 13.68 -9.42
N SER A 167 -5.88 12.68 -9.59
CA SER A 167 -7.18 12.65 -8.93
C SER A 167 -7.09 12.56 -7.41
N VAL A 168 -6.11 11.85 -6.87
CA VAL A 168 -5.92 11.67 -5.41
C VAL A 168 -5.22 12.87 -4.78
N PHE A 169 -4.36 13.56 -5.53
CA PHE A 169 -3.72 14.77 -5.02
C PHE A 169 -4.69 15.97 -4.94
N ASP A 170 -5.84 15.92 -5.63
CA ASP A 170 -6.97 16.83 -5.46
C ASP A 170 -7.99 16.24 -4.45
N THR A 171 -7.62 16.26 -3.18
CA THR A 171 -8.30 15.56 -2.08
C THR A 171 -9.72 16.05 -1.77
N ALA A 172 -10.16 17.16 -2.32
CA ALA A 172 -11.49 17.73 -2.05
C ALA A 172 -12.65 16.86 -2.59
N LEU A 173 -12.36 15.89 -3.45
CA LEU A 173 -13.37 15.11 -4.18
C LEU A 173 -13.62 13.71 -3.63
N TRP A 174 -12.78 13.20 -2.71
CA TRP A 174 -12.77 11.78 -2.38
C TRP A 174 -12.81 11.51 -0.87
N ASN A 175 -13.53 10.48 -0.47
CA ASN A 175 -13.45 10.01 0.91
C ASN A 175 -12.14 9.24 1.18
N VAL A 176 -11.85 9.03 2.47
CA VAL A 176 -10.61 8.37 2.93
C VAL A 176 -10.45 6.96 2.37
N ASP A 177 -11.53 6.20 2.19
CA ASP A 177 -11.45 4.81 1.73
C ASP A 177 -11.07 4.74 0.25
N ILE A 178 -11.63 5.61 -0.58
CA ILE A 178 -11.29 5.72 -2.01
C ILE A 178 -9.84 6.18 -2.17
N ILE A 179 -9.41 7.16 -1.38
CA ILE A 179 -8.03 7.66 -1.36
C ILE A 179 -7.07 6.54 -0.95
N ASN A 180 -7.38 5.80 0.10
CA ASN A 180 -6.55 4.69 0.57
C ASN A 180 -6.44 3.56 -0.47
N LEU A 181 -7.55 3.22 -1.14
CA LEU A 181 -7.53 2.25 -2.24
C LEU A 181 -6.62 2.73 -3.37
N ALA A 182 -6.74 3.97 -3.80
CA ALA A 182 -5.91 4.56 -4.84
C ALA A 182 -4.41 4.54 -4.47
N TYR A 183 -4.05 4.86 -3.22
CA TYR A 183 -2.66 4.76 -2.76
C TYR A 183 -2.11 3.33 -2.86
N ILE A 184 -2.93 2.31 -2.61
CA ILE A 184 -2.50 0.91 -2.78
C ILE A 184 -2.15 0.63 -4.24
N TYR A 185 -2.95 1.11 -5.20
CA TYR A 185 -2.69 0.96 -6.63
C TYR A 185 -1.41 1.71 -7.07
N LEU A 186 -1.23 2.95 -6.59
CA LEU A 186 -0.03 3.73 -6.89
C LEU A 186 1.23 3.04 -6.36
N LEU A 187 1.21 2.56 -5.11
CA LEU A 187 2.35 1.85 -4.50
C LEU A 187 2.64 0.49 -5.15
N ASP A 188 1.62 -0.23 -5.63
CA ASP A 188 1.78 -1.46 -6.39
C ASP A 188 2.48 -1.20 -7.73
N PHE A 189 2.04 -0.19 -8.47
CA PHE A 189 2.69 0.21 -9.73
C PHE A 189 4.13 0.68 -9.53
N ILE A 190 4.38 1.54 -8.54
CA ILE A 190 5.73 1.97 -8.17
C ILE A 190 6.62 0.77 -7.83
N THR A 191 6.08 -0.20 -7.08
CA THR A 191 6.81 -1.42 -6.74
C THR A 191 7.16 -2.24 -7.98
N TYR A 192 6.26 -2.32 -8.94
CA TYR A 192 6.51 -2.95 -10.23
C TYR A 192 7.65 -2.24 -10.98
N LYS A 193 7.62 -0.91 -11.10
CA LYS A 193 8.65 -0.10 -11.78
C LYS A 193 10.04 -0.28 -11.14
N VAL A 194 10.13 -0.17 -9.81
CA VAL A 194 11.40 -0.37 -9.09
C VAL A 194 11.94 -1.80 -9.26
N LYS A 195 11.06 -2.82 -9.26
CA LYS A 195 11.47 -4.21 -9.52
C LYS A 195 11.94 -4.42 -10.97
N SER A 196 11.42 -3.63 -11.91
CA SER A 196 11.86 -3.63 -13.31
C SER A 196 13.17 -2.87 -13.53
N GLY A 197 13.76 -2.27 -12.49
CA GLY A 197 15.04 -1.58 -12.53
C GLY A 197 14.96 -0.05 -12.67
N ASP A 198 13.76 0.54 -12.62
CA ASP A 198 13.60 1.99 -12.66
C ASP A 198 13.65 2.57 -11.23
N ASP A 199 14.89 2.87 -10.78
CA ASP A 199 15.13 3.40 -9.44
C ASP A 199 14.63 4.87 -9.29
N SER A 200 14.22 5.58 -10.36
CA SER A 200 13.60 6.92 -10.28
C SER A 200 12.30 6.88 -9.49
N TYR A 201 11.57 5.76 -9.55
CA TYR A 201 10.35 5.52 -8.79
C TYR A 201 10.55 5.38 -7.27
N LEU A 202 11.79 5.37 -6.76
CA LEU A 202 12.05 5.48 -5.31
C LEU A 202 11.66 6.86 -4.77
N TYR A 203 11.95 7.93 -5.51
CA TYR A 203 11.53 9.29 -5.16
C TYR A 203 10.02 9.45 -5.25
N GLU A 204 9.43 8.85 -6.28
CA GLU A 204 7.98 8.82 -6.46
C GLU A 204 7.29 8.11 -5.29
N ARG A 205 7.82 6.95 -4.86
CA ARG A 205 7.36 6.23 -3.68
C ARG A 205 7.40 7.09 -2.43
N HIS A 206 8.48 7.82 -2.24
CA HIS A 206 8.65 8.70 -1.09
C HIS A 206 7.61 9.83 -1.09
N SER A 207 7.37 10.47 -2.24
CA SER A 207 6.32 11.48 -2.41
C SER A 207 4.93 10.94 -2.06
N VAL A 208 4.59 9.75 -2.53
CA VAL A 208 3.31 9.09 -2.21
C VAL A 208 3.21 8.81 -0.71
N TYR A 209 4.26 8.32 -0.06
CA TYR A 209 4.23 8.08 1.39
C TYR A 209 4.09 9.38 2.21
N LYS A 210 4.71 10.47 1.78
CA LYS A 210 4.49 11.79 2.41
C LYS A 210 3.03 12.23 2.31
N LYS A 211 2.41 12.00 1.16
CA LYS A 211 1.00 12.35 0.96
C LYS A 211 0.07 11.48 1.80
N ILE A 212 0.34 10.17 1.86
CA ILE A 212 -0.41 9.24 2.74
C ILE A 212 -0.31 9.68 4.21
N GLU A 213 0.88 10.05 4.66
CA GLU A 213 1.08 10.54 6.04
C GLU A 213 0.24 11.77 6.31
N HIS A 214 0.26 12.72 5.40
CA HIS A 214 -0.53 13.94 5.52
C HIS A 214 -2.04 13.66 5.53
N ASP A 215 -2.54 12.83 4.60
CA ASP A 215 -3.98 12.68 4.38
C ASP A 215 -4.63 11.68 5.36
N SER A 216 -3.95 10.56 5.63
CA SER A 216 -4.56 9.45 6.36
C SER A 216 -4.19 9.41 7.84
N PHE A 217 -3.06 10.04 8.23
CA PHE A 217 -2.54 9.94 9.59
C PHE A 217 -2.53 11.27 10.35
N ALA A 218 -2.92 12.37 9.73
CA ALA A 218 -2.96 13.70 10.38
C ALA A 218 -3.95 13.76 11.58
N SER A 219 -4.97 12.89 11.61
CA SER A 219 -6.01 12.85 12.66
C SER A 219 -5.59 12.18 13.98
N GLY A 220 -4.39 11.61 14.07
CA GLY A 220 -3.76 11.20 15.34
C GLY A 220 -4.25 9.90 16.00
N ASN A 221 -5.33 9.28 15.56
CA ASN A 221 -5.92 8.09 16.21
C ASN A 221 -5.77 6.77 15.43
N VAL A 222 -4.73 6.65 14.62
CA VAL A 222 -4.56 5.48 13.74
C VAL A 222 -3.49 4.55 14.28
N LYS A 223 -3.82 3.29 14.51
CA LYS A 223 -2.84 2.23 14.74
C LYS A 223 -2.15 1.89 13.42
N ILE A 224 -0.84 1.87 13.42
CA ILE A 224 -0.03 1.60 12.23
C ILE A 224 0.52 0.18 12.32
N ILE A 225 0.26 -0.64 11.31
CA ILE A 225 0.89 -1.96 11.21
C ILE A 225 2.39 -1.81 10.91
N TYR A 226 3.21 -2.68 11.50
CA TYR A 226 4.67 -2.65 11.40
C TYR A 226 5.19 -2.55 9.94
N THR A 227 4.61 -3.29 9.01
CA THR A 227 5.05 -3.27 7.59
C THR A 227 4.86 -1.91 6.93
N PHE A 228 3.79 -1.21 7.27
CA PHE A 228 3.52 0.13 6.72
C PHE A 228 4.49 1.17 7.31
N PHE A 229 4.66 1.16 8.63
CA PHE A 229 5.65 1.97 9.35
C PHE A 229 7.07 1.78 8.81
N ARG A 230 7.49 0.51 8.64
CA ARG A 230 8.78 0.18 8.04
C ARG A 230 8.96 0.80 6.66
N ASN A 231 7.94 0.71 5.82
CA ASN A 231 7.99 1.25 4.47
C ASN A 231 8.06 2.78 4.44
N PHE A 232 7.43 3.47 5.38
CA PHE A 232 7.55 4.92 5.55
C PHE A 232 9.02 5.30 5.81
N ILE A 233 9.65 4.70 6.81
CA ILE A 233 11.04 4.98 7.15
C ILE A 233 11.98 4.64 6.00
N LEU A 234 11.82 3.47 5.38
CA LEU A 234 12.64 3.04 4.25
C LEU A 234 12.49 3.95 3.04
N SER A 235 11.33 4.57 2.82
CA SER A 235 11.15 5.50 1.71
C SER A 235 12.07 6.71 1.84
N GLY A 236 12.20 7.29 3.03
CA GLY A 236 13.13 8.38 3.30
C GLY A 236 14.60 7.94 3.23
N ILE A 237 14.93 6.77 3.80
CA ILE A 237 16.30 6.21 3.71
C ILE A 237 16.73 6.03 2.25
N ASN A 238 15.87 5.47 1.40
CA ASN A 238 16.18 5.19 -0.01
C ASN A 238 16.35 6.44 -0.87
N THR A 239 15.82 7.57 -0.43
CA THR A 239 15.94 8.86 -1.14
C THR A 239 16.91 9.82 -0.46
N GLY A 240 17.52 9.42 0.67
CA GLY A 240 18.43 10.27 1.46
C GLY A 240 17.70 11.30 2.35
N ASP A 241 16.37 11.27 2.44
CA ASP A 241 15.59 12.13 3.33
C ASP A 241 15.57 11.55 4.76
N PHE A 242 16.73 11.59 5.42
CA PHE A 242 16.89 11.06 6.78
C PHE A 242 16.10 11.88 7.82
N ARG A 243 15.80 13.17 7.53
CA ARG A 243 14.96 14.01 8.40
C ARG A 243 13.54 13.47 8.45
N TRP A 244 12.98 13.13 7.29
CA TRP A 244 11.68 12.48 7.20
C TRP A 244 11.66 11.15 7.95
N SER A 245 12.68 10.30 7.75
CA SER A 245 12.76 9.00 8.42
C SER A 245 12.79 9.12 9.94
N LYS A 246 13.52 10.11 10.48
CA LYS A 246 13.54 10.42 11.93
C LYS A 246 12.18 10.93 12.42
N TYR A 247 11.57 11.87 11.69
CA TYR A 247 10.25 12.40 12.02
C TYR A 247 9.20 11.28 12.11
N VAL A 248 9.16 10.39 11.13
CA VAL A 248 8.23 9.25 11.13
C VAL A 248 8.50 8.32 12.31
N LEU A 249 9.77 8.04 12.59
CA LEU A 249 10.16 7.19 13.72
C LEU A 249 9.68 7.79 15.05
N GLU A 250 9.95 9.05 15.31
CA GLU A 250 9.59 9.73 16.56
C GLU A 250 8.08 9.88 16.73
N LYS A 251 7.38 10.23 15.66
CA LYS A 251 5.93 10.48 15.71
C LYS A 251 5.10 9.22 15.87
N TYR A 252 5.51 8.10 15.27
CA TYR A 252 4.64 6.94 15.14
C TYR A 252 5.10 5.68 15.86
N ILE A 253 6.26 5.70 16.53
CA ILE A 253 6.79 4.50 17.20
C ILE A 253 5.86 3.94 18.27
N ASP A 254 5.15 4.82 19.00
CA ASP A 254 4.29 4.42 20.12
C ASP A 254 2.90 3.93 19.66
N VAL A 255 2.50 4.24 18.43
CA VAL A 255 1.19 3.82 17.87
C VAL A 255 1.29 2.57 16.98
N ILE A 256 2.47 1.95 16.89
CA ILE A 256 2.64 0.68 16.17
C ILE A 256 1.93 -0.44 16.92
N GLU A 257 1.19 -1.27 16.21
CA GLU A 257 0.55 -2.45 16.78
C GLU A 257 1.58 -3.47 17.28
N GLY A 258 1.36 -3.97 18.50
CA GLY A 258 2.13 -5.05 19.11
C GLY A 258 3.10 -4.61 20.19
N LYS A 259 3.74 -5.62 20.83
CA LYS A 259 4.74 -5.43 21.90
C LYS A 259 6.15 -5.27 21.30
N GLY A 260 7.04 -4.60 22.04
CA GLY A 260 8.46 -4.52 21.68
C GLY A 260 8.86 -3.30 20.84
N ASN A 261 8.11 -2.21 20.92
CA ASN A 261 8.37 -0.99 20.15
C ASN A 261 9.76 -0.37 20.45
N THR A 262 10.28 -0.52 21.66
CA THR A 262 11.63 -0.06 22.02
C THR A 262 12.72 -0.73 21.16
N GLY A 263 12.62 -2.05 20.96
CA GLY A 263 13.55 -2.77 20.07
C GLY A 263 13.43 -2.33 18.62
N ILE A 264 12.21 -2.09 18.14
CA ILE A 264 11.93 -1.55 16.80
C ILE A 264 12.56 -0.16 16.66
N LYS A 265 12.41 0.70 17.67
CA LYS A 265 12.99 2.04 17.67
C LYS A 265 14.51 1.99 17.46
N TYR A 266 15.23 1.23 18.29
CA TYR A 266 16.69 1.13 18.18
C TYR A 266 17.14 0.55 16.84
N TYR A 267 16.40 -0.40 16.28
CA TYR A 267 16.68 -0.92 14.94
C TYR A 267 16.60 0.16 13.86
N PHE A 268 15.53 0.97 13.85
CA PHE A 268 15.39 2.02 12.84
C PHE A 268 16.33 3.20 13.08
N GLU A 269 16.64 3.55 14.32
CA GLU A 269 17.71 4.51 14.63
C GLU A 269 19.05 4.04 14.04
N ALA A 270 19.38 2.75 14.24
CA ALA A 270 20.59 2.18 13.68
C ALA A 270 20.58 2.18 12.14
N MET A 271 19.45 1.86 11.51
CA MET A 271 19.31 1.92 10.06
C MET A 271 19.49 3.33 9.51
N ILE A 272 18.84 4.31 10.10
CA ILE A 272 18.95 5.72 9.68
C ILE A 272 20.41 6.18 9.82
N SER A 273 21.04 5.92 10.98
CA SER A 273 22.44 6.28 11.22
C SER A 273 23.39 5.58 10.25
N PHE A 274 23.17 4.28 9.97
CA PHE A 274 23.98 3.54 9.02
C PHE A 274 23.93 4.14 7.61
N HIS A 275 22.71 4.43 7.12
CA HIS A 275 22.54 4.97 5.77
C HIS A 275 22.95 6.44 5.64
N SER A 276 22.96 7.21 6.75
CA SER A 276 23.55 8.56 6.78
C SER A 276 25.08 8.57 6.93
N GLY A 277 25.72 7.41 7.06
CA GLY A 277 27.19 7.28 7.20
C GLY A 277 27.71 7.36 8.63
N ASP A 278 26.83 7.53 9.63
CA ASP A 278 27.22 7.53 11.03
C ASP A 278 27.23 6.10 11.62
N PHE A 279 28.27 5.34 11.27
CA PHE A 279 28.38 3.93 11.66
C PHE A 279 28.59 3.73 13.17
N LYS A 280 29.17 4.72 13.88
CA LYS A 280 29.35 4.64 15.34
C LYS A 280 28.03 4.76 16.07
N SER A 281 27.19 5.73 15.70
CA SER A 281 25.84 5.86 16.23
C SER A 281 24.97 4.66 15.87
N ALA A 282 25.11 4.13 14.64
CA ALA A 282 24.42 2.91 14.23
C ALA A 282 24.79 1.71 15.13
N LEU A 283 26.06 1.53 15.47
CA LEU A 283 26.51 0.47 16.38
C LEU A 283 25.99 0.71 17.80
N SER A 284 26.01 1.95 18.29
CA SER A 284 25.47 2.30 19.61
C SER A 284 23.99 1.93 19.72
N SER A 285 23.19 2.29 18.74
CA SER A 285 21.75 1.97 18.74
C SER A 285 21.50 0.46 18.64
N ILE A 286 22.23 -0.26 17.78
CA ILE A 286 22.05 -1.72 17.62
C ILE A 286 22.45 -2.49 18.89
N ASN A 287 23.40 -1.99 19.68
CA ASN A 287 23.83 -2.62 20.93
C ASN A 287 22.88 -2.39 22.11
N LYS A 288 22.00 -1.37 22.03
CA LYS A 288 20.91 -1.15 23.01
C LYS A 288 19.74 -2.12 22.79
N LEU A 289 19.75 -2.85 21.70
CA LEU A 289 18.64 -3.69 21.28
C LEU A 289 18.72 -5.03 22.02
N ASP A 290 17.73 -5.32 22.85
CA ASP A 290 17.56 -6.65 23.44
C ASP A 290 16.69 -7.52 22.52
N LEU A 291 17.33 -8.50 21.88
CA LEU A 291 16.66 -9.44 20.97
C LEU A 291 15.56 -10.27 21.64
N LYS A 292 15.62 -10.43 22.99
CA LYS A 292 14.59 -11.17 23.74
C LYS A 292 13.25 -10.41 23.83
N THR A 293 13.29 -9.09 23.67
CA THR A 293 12.07 -8.24 23.69
C THR A 293 11.33 -8.23 22.35
N ILE A 294 11.95 -8.73 21.29
CA ILE A 294 11.34 -8.80 19.96
C ILE A 294 10.47 -10.05 19.89
N SER A 295 9.18 -9.87 19.67
CA SER A 295 8.23 -10.97 19.59
C SER A 295 8.51 -11.89 18.38
N MET A 296 8.16 -13.17 18.52
CA MET A 296 8.48 -14.23 17.54
C MET A 296 7.82 -14.05 16.17
N ASP A 297 6.71 -13.32 16.10
CA ASP A 297 6.04 -12.93 14.86
C ASP A 297 6.87 -11.95 14.01
N LYS A 298 7.88 -11.32 14.63
CA LYS A 298 8.85 -10.40 13.97
C LYS A 298 10.18 -11.08 13.62
N PHE A 299 10.18 -12.38 13.35
CA PHE A 299 11.40 -13.14 13.04
C PHE A 299 12.20 -12.54 11.86
N GLY A 300 11.52 -11.95 10.87
CA GLY A 300 12.20 -11.21 9.79
C GLY A 300 13.06 -10.06 10.31
N LEU A 301 12.58 -9.32 11.32
CA LEU A 301 13.34 -8.23 11.94
C LEU A 301 14.64 -8.75 12.60
N PHE A 302 14.60 -9.92 13.25
CA PHE A 302 15.78 -10.55 13.84
C PHE A 302 16.89 -10.82 12.81
N ILE A 303 16.52 -11.24 11.64
CA ILE A 303 17.44 -11.47 10.52
C ILE A 303 17.96 -10.12 9.98
N ASP A 304 17.09 -9.14 9.77
CA ASP A 304 17.46 -7.80 9.28
C ASP A 304 18.48 -7.12 10.23
N ILE A 305 18.29 -7.25 11.54
CA ILE A 305 19.23 -6.76 12.56
C ILE A 305 20.62 -7.38 12.39
N ARG A 306 20.69 -8.69 12.14
CA ARG A 306 21.98 -9.37 11.92
C ARG A 306 22.68 -8.88 10.67
N PHE A 307 21.95 -8.71 9.56
CA PHE A 307 22.52 -8.18 8.33
C PHE A 307 22.99 -6.73 8.51
N LEU A 308 22.24 -5.91 9.22
CA LEU A 308 22.66 -4.54 9.53
C LEU A 308 23.96 -4.54 10.37
N LYS A 309 24.06 -5.42 11.37
CA LYS A 309 25.23 -5.54 12.22
C LYS A 309 26.48 -6.00 11.43
N PHE A 310 26.34 -6.95 10.51
CA PHE A 310 27.41 -7.30 9.56
C PHE A 310 27.91 -6.08 8.78
N LYS A 311 27.00 -5.29 8.24
CA LYS A 311 27.35 -4.10 7.45
C LYS A 311 28.04 -3.05 8.31
N ILE A 312 27.56 -2.80 9.54
CA ILE A 312 28.18 -1.86 10.49
C ILE A 312 29.61 -2.28 10.83
N TYR A 313 29.85 -3.55 11.17
CA TYR A 313 31.18 -4.03 11.48
C TYR A 313 32.14 -3.91 10.30
N PHE A 314 31.65 -4.16 9.08
CA PHE A 314 32.45 -3.97 7.87
C PHE A 314 32.88 -2.51 7.68
N GLU A 315 31.97 -1.55 7.85
CA GLU A 315 32.24 -0.11 7.67
C GLU A 315 33.20 0.42 8.76
N LEU A 316 33.06 -0.06 10.00
CA LEU A 316 33.94 0.29 11.11
C LEU A 316 35.29 -0.44 11.11
N ASN A 317 35.54 -1.34 10.13
CA ASN A 317 36.72 -2.18 10.07
C ASN A 317 36.93 -3.09 11.30
N TYR A 318 35.84 -3.54 11.93
CA TYR A 318 35.86 -4.46 13.07
C TYR A 318 35.99 -5.90 12.57
N ILE A 319 37.23 -6.31 12.32
CA ILE A 319 37.55 -7.57 11.66
C ILE A 319 37.24 -8.77 12.57
N GLU A 320 37.66 -8.72 13.84
CA GLU A 320 37.45 -9.83 14.79
C GLU A 320 35.97 -10.06 15.05
N GLU A 321 35.21 -8.98 15.27
CA GLU A 321 33.77 -9.05 15.46
C GLU A 321 33.06 -9.57 14.20
N SER A 322 33.54 -9.20 13.02
CA SER A 322 33.05 -9.71 11.75
C SER A 322 33.23 -11.21 11.64
N LEU A 323 34.42 -11.73 11.99
CA LEU A 323 34.71 -13.16 11.95
C LEU A 323 33.89 -13.94 12.97
N ALA A 324 33.81 -13.47 14.21
CA ALA A 324 32.98 -14.08 15.26
C ALA A 324 31.49 -14.12 14.85
N MET A 325 31.02 -13.06 14.19
CA MET A 325 29.62 -12.99 13.72
C MET A 325 29.40 -13.95 12.54
N ILE A 326 30.33 -14.12 11.63
CA ILE A 326 30.28 -15.12 10.55
C ILE A 326 30.06 -16.51 11.16
N ASP A 327 30.92 -16.93 12.09
CA ASP A 327 30.85 -18.26 12.70
C ASP A 327 29.52 -18.48 13.44
N SER A 328 29.09 -17.49 14.22
CA SER A 328 27.82 -17.53 14.92
C SER A 328 26.63 -17.66 13.94
N PHE A 329 26.67 -16.95 12.82
CA PHE A 329 25.56 -16.96 11.87
C PHE A 329 25.55 -18.23 11.00
N GLU A 330 26.70 -18.77 10.61
CA GLU A 330 26.81 -20.08 9.95
C GLU A 330 26.25 -21.21 10.84
N HIS A 331 26.55 -21.17 12.14
CA HIS A 331 26.01 -22.13 13.11
C HIS A 331 24.47 -21.97 13.25
N PHE A 332 23.98 -20.74 13.33
CA PHE A 332 22.55 -20.44 13.37
C PHE A 332 21.83 -20.97 12.13
N LEU A 333 22.37 -20.74 10.90
CA LEU A 333 21.78 -21.24 9.67
C LEU A 333 21.68 -22.77 9.61
N LYS A 334 22.65 -23.48 10.23
CA LYS A 334 22.63 -24.95 10.30
C LYS A 334 21.57 -25.49 11.26
N LYS A 335 21.44 -24.86 12.43
CA LYS A 335 20.58 -25.37 13.52
C LYS A 335 19.13 -24.89 13.46
N ASP A 336 18.89 -23.69 12.97
CA ASP A 336 17.55 -23.10 13.02
C ASP A 336 16.59 -23.76 12.05
N THR A 337 15.43 -24.20 12.56
CA THR A 337 14.35 -24.84 11.80
C THR A 337 13.26 -23.88 11.36
N LYS A 338 13.21 -22.66 11.91
CA LYS A 338 12.20 -21.64 11.63
C LYS A 338 12.47 -20.88 10.34
N ILE A 339 13.73 -20.83 9.89
CA ILE A 339 14.09 -20.22 8.61
C ILE A 339 13.53 -21.09 7.49
N ASN A 340 12.73 -20.47 6.62
CA ASN A 340 12.23 -21.15 5.43
C ASN A 340 13.41 -21.72 4.61
N ARG A 341 13.33 -23.00 4.26
CA ARG A 341 14.38 -23.71 3.50
C ARG A 341 14.71 -23.01 2.18
N SER A 342 13.76 -22.32 1.55
CA SER A 342 13.95 -21.62 0.27
C SER A 342 14.83 -20.36 0.38
N VAL A 343 14.94 -19.73 1.57
CA VAL A 343 15.75 -18.50 1.76
C VAL A 343 17.11 -18.77 2.39
N LYS A 344 17.32 -19.93 3.05
CA LYS A 344 18.62 -20.31 3.62
C LYS A 344 19.80 -20.20 2.65
N PRO A 345 19.70 -20.66 1.37
CA PRO A 345 20.78 -20.50 0.40
C PRO A 345 21.16 -19.05 0.14
N SER A 346 20.18 -18.14 0.14
CA SER A 346 20.42 -16.70 -0.06
C SER A 346 21.21 -16.07 1.10
N TYR A 347 20.93 -16.48 2.34
CA TYR A 347 21.67 -16.04 3.52
C TYR A 347 23.09 -16.63 3.58
N ALA A 348 23.23 -17.91 3.25
CA ALA A 348 24.55 -18.55 3.13
C ALA A 348 25.40 -17.90 2.03
N GLY A 349 24.77 -17.52 0.91
CA GLY A 349 25.40 -16.77 -0.16
C GLY A 349 25.96 -15.42 0.32
N PHE A 350 25.18 -14.68 1.14
CA PHE A 350 25.68 -13.44 1.75
C PHE A 350 26.93 -13.70 2.58
N VAL A 351 26.89 -14.67 3.50
CA VAL A 351 28.04 -15.00 4.36
C VAL A 351 29.25 -15.38 3.55
N LYS A 352 29.09 -16.20 2.49
CA LYS A 352 30.16 -16.59 1.56
C LYS A 352 30.91 -15.39 0.97
N TYR A 353 30.13 -14.39 0.46
CA TYR A 353 30.73 -13.21 -0.16
C TYR A 353 31.24 -12.20 0.86
N TYR A 354 30.54 -12.02 1.99
CA TYR A 354 31.02 -11.20 3.09
C TYR A 354 32.36 -11.68 3.63
N LYS A 355 32.51 -13.00 3.82
CA LYS A 355 33.78 -13.65 4.24
C LYS A 355 34.92 -13.38 3.26
N LYS A 356 34.63 -13.35 1.95
CA LYS A 356 35.62 -12.96 0.94
C LYS A 356 36.08 -11.53 1.09
N LEU A 357 35.09 -10.57 1.25
CA LEU A 357 35.42 -9.16 1.44
C LEU A 357 36.27 -8.94 2.72
N ILE A 358 35.95 -9.62 3.83
CA ILE A 358 36.76 -9.54 5.06
C ILE A 358 38.17 -10.09 4.83
N ARG A 359 38.30 -11.21 4.11
CA ARG A 359 39.64 -11.76 3.76
C ARG A 359 40.46 -10.80 2.90
N CYS A 360 39.84 -10.11 1.96
CA CYS A 360 40.51 -9.07 1.18
C CYS A 360 41.02 -7.94 2.08
N LYS A 361 40.27 -7.51 3.09
CA LYS A 361 40.71 -6.50 4.07
C LYS A 361 41.93 -7.00 4.90
N ILE A 362 41.89 -8.25 5.35
CA ILE A 362 42.95 -8.84 6.17
C ILE A 362 44.25 -8.96 5.37
N LYS A 363 44.19 -9.37 4.10
CA LYS A 363 45.33 -9.61 3.25
C LYS A 363 45.83 -8.38 2.51
N GLU A 364 45.06 -7.29 2.53
CA GLU A 364 45.26 -6.09 1.71
C GLU A 364 45.36 -6.40 0.20
N ASP A 365 44.79 -7.56 -0.20
CA ASP A 365 44.71 -8.01 -1.59
C ASP A 365 43.25 -7.99 -2.06
N TYR A 366 42.95 -7.13 -3.02
CA TYR A 366 41.61 -6.87 -3.50
C TYR A 366 41.27 -7.56 -4.83
N SER A 367 42.15 -8.45 -5.32
CA SER A 367 41.96 -9.19 -6.57
C SER A 367 40.68 -10.03 -6.55
N ASP A 368 40.41 -10.71 -5.45
CA ASP A 368 39.18 -11.50 -5.25
C ASP A 368 37.91 -10.62 -5.21
N ALA A 369 38.02 -9.39 -4.69
CA ALA A 369 36.90 -8.45 -4.63
C ALA A 369 36.41 -8.05 -6.03
N ALA A 370 37.32 -7.84 -6.98
CA ALA A 370 37.00 -7.48 -8.36
C ALA A 370 36.12 -8.53 -9.07
N LEU A 371 36.25 -9.81 -8.68
CA LEU A 371 35.46 -10.91 -9.28
C LEU A 371 34.06 -11.09 -8.66
N ILE A 372 33.78 -10.47 -7.52
CA ILE A 372 32.51 -10.66 -6.81
C ILE A 372 31.30 -10.15 -7.63
N PRO A 373 31.31 -8.96 -8.26
CA PRO A 373 30.17 -8.43 -8.98
C PRO A 373 29.63 -9.36 -10.07
N GLU A 374 30.52 -10.01 -10.82
CA GLU A 374 30.12 -10.94 -11.88
C GLU A 374 29.55 -12.26 -11.30
N LYS A 375 30.24 -12.84 -10.32
CA LYS A 375 29.84 -14.12 -9.72
C LYS A 375 28.49 -14.02 -8.99
N ILE A 376 28.28 -12.94 -8.24
CA ILE A 376 27.09 -12.76 -7.41
C ILE A 376 25.81 -12.53 -8.23
N GLN A 377 25.92 -12.03 -9.46
CA GLN A 377 24.76 -11.79 -10.33
C GLN A 377 23.98 -13.07 -10.63
N LYS A 378 24.68 -14.19 -10.79
CA LYS A 378 24.12 -15.51 -11.14
C LYS A 378 23.57 -16.27 -9.93
N GLU A 379 23.82 -15.80 -8.71
CA GLU A 379 23.43 -16.49 -7.47
C GLU A 379 22.27 -15.75 -6.75
N LYS A 380 21.46 -16.51 -5.99
CA LYS A 380 20.50 -15.92 -5.05
C LYS A 380 21.24 -15.54 -3.78
N VAL A 381 21.51 -14.25 -3.59
CA VAL A 381 22.28 -13.74 -2.46
C VAL A 381 21.51 -12.59 -1.82
N ASN A 382 21.39 -12.59 -0.49
CA ASN A 382 20.81 -11.47 0.25
C ASN A 382 21.78 -10.28 0.24
N GLU A 383 21.26 -9.05 0.37
CA GLU A 383 22.06 -7.82 0.36
C GLU A 383 23.00 -7.68 -0.85
N LYS A 384 22.60 -8.23 -2.00
CA LYS A 384 23.40 -8.29 -3.23
C LYS A 384 23.91 -6.91 -3.66
N LYS A 385 23.04 -5.87 -3.63
CA LYS A 385 23.42 -4.51 -4.02
C LYS A 385 24.54 -3.96 -3.13
N TRP A 386 24.48 -4.18 -1.81
CA TRP A 386 25.49 -3.74 -0.87
C TRP A 386 26.84 -4.48 -1.07
N LEU A 387 26.80 -5.80 -1.22
CA LEU A 387 28.02 -6.60 -1.47
C LEU A 387 28.73 -6.18 -2.78
N ILE A 388 27.97 -5.94 -3.85
CA ILE A 388 28.52 -5.47 -5.13
C ILE A 388 29.15 -4.08 -4.97
N LYS A 389 28.46 -3.17 -4.26
CA LYS A 389 28.98 -1.82 -3.99
C LYS A 389 30.31 -1.89 -3.26
N LYS A 390 30.40 -2.68 -2.17
CA LYS A 390 31.64 -2.81 -1.38
C LYS A 390 32.75 -3.49 -2.14
N ALA A 391 32.44 -4.50 -2.94
CA ALA A 391 33.42 -5.15 -3.80
C ALA A 391 34.01 -4.17 -4.83
N LYS A 392 33.20 -3.33 -5.45
CA LYS A 392 33.66 -2.29 -6.39
C LYS A 392 34.49 -1.21 -5.71
N GLU A 393 34.07 -0.73 -4.54
CA GLU A 393 34.82 0.26 -3.74
C GLU A 393 36.21 -0.26 -3.39
N MET A 394 36.31 -1.52 -2.96
CA MET A 394 37.59 -2.15 -2.64
C MET A 394 38.49 -2.37 -3.87
N ALA A 395 37.91 -2.75 -5.02
CA ALA A 395 38.66 -2.97 -6.26
C ALA A 395 39.13 -1.65 -6.92
N GLY A 396 38.43 -0.54 -6.68
CA GLY A 396 38.75 0.80 -7.20
C GLY A 396 39.81 1.56 -6.36
N ASN A 397 40.11 1.08 -5.16
CA ASN A 397 41.15 1.67 -4.29
C ASN A 397 42.57 1.19 -4.61
N LYS A 398 42.84 0.76 -5.88
CA LYS A 398 44.17 0.43 -6.40
C LYS A 398 44.86 1.66 -6.93
#